data_e328fb34295f104d99398c210017a0d7
#
_entry.id   e328fb34295f104d99398c210017a0d7
#
_cell.length_a   1.000
_cell.length_b   1.000
_cell.length_c   1.000
_cell.angle_alpha   90.00
_cell.angle_beta   90.00
_cell.angle_gamma   90.00
#
_symmetry.space_group_name_H-M   'P 1'
#
loop_
_entity.id
_entity.type
_entity.pdbx_description
1 polymer ?
#
loop_
_entity_poly.entity_id
_entity_poly.type
_entity_poly.pdbx_seq_one_letter_code
_entity_poly.pdbx_strand_id
1 'polypeptide(L)'
;MWRDTPGAMWRDTPGVRWRLAAPRPVDDPALFLTRLRAEAQGAPVALGLDLPLGVPRAYAARRPEAGFLPFLDTIRAWPDFFRVCAAVPEIHPERPFYPARGIKGMTRAAHAAALGFAGAGDLSRLCDRATPERPAGAPLFWTLGANQSGKAAIAAWRDMLLPALARERSLVRLWPFEGRFRALLAPGTVTLAETYPAEASRHLGLRLRGSKRRQSDRAAAAPALLAAMARLNVAPEPALVLAVTDGLGSDAAGEDRFDCLLGVLCVINVLEGHRPDGTPDDPWLTSWEGWVLGQTAVPETVARSGRRPAR
;
A
#
# COMPACT_ATOMS: atom_id res chain seq x y z
N MET A 1 -7.61 4.32 -13.40
CA MET A 1 -9.06 4.43 -13.18
C MET A 1 -9.51 5.83 -13.60
N TRP A 2 -10.41 5.94 -14.56
CA TRP A 2 -10.86 7.22 -15.12
C TRP A 2 -12.31 7.45 -14.72
N ARG A 3 -12.60 8.63 -14.23
CA ARG A 3 -13.94 9.19 -14.18
C ARG A 3 -14.15 9.96 -15.48
N ASP A 4 -15.35 9.97 -16.04
CA ASP A 4 -15.68 10.56 -17.33
C ASP A 4 -14.90 11.85 -17.62
N THR A 5 -14.14 11.82 -18.70
CA THR A 5 -13.47 12.99 -19.26
C THR A 5 -14.49 13.73 -20.13
N PRO A 6 -14.69 15.05 -20.00
CA PRO A 6 -15.50 15.80 -20.96
C PRO A 6 -14.89 15.68 -22.36
N GLY A 7 -15.57 14.99 -23.26
CA GLY A 7 -15.12 14.80 -24.64
C GLY A 7 -15.13 13.35 -25.15
N ALA A 8 -15.12 12.35 -24.29
CA ALA A 8 -15.41 10.99 -24.70
C ALA A 8 -16.95 10.81 -24.69
N MET A 9 -17.56 10.61 -25.84
CA MET A 9 -19.00 10.31 -25.96
C MET A 9 -19.28 8.91 -25.39
N TRP A 10 -19.47 8.86 -24.07
CA TRP A 10 -19.93 7.67 -23.38
C TRP A 10 -21.39 7.94 -22.98
N ARG A 11 -22.29 7.23 -23.59
CA ARG A 11 -23.69 7.23 -23.16
C ARG A 11 -23.73 6.64 -21.76
N ASP A 12 -24.36 7.36 -20.85
CA ASP A 12 -24.62 6.90 -19.50
C ASP A 12 -25.38 5.58 -19.56
N THR A 13 -24.69 4.49 -19.22
CA THR A 13 -25.37 3.23 -18.95
C THR A 13 -25.95 3.39 -17.53
N PRO A 14 -27.27 3.35 -17.35
CA PRO A 14 -27.88 3.47 -16.04
C PRO A 14 -27.23 2.51 -15.03
N GLY A 15 -26.81 3.03 -13.88
CA GLY A 15 -26.17 2.27 -12.82
C GLY A 15 -24.64 2.09 -12.93
N VAL A 16 -23.99 2.45 -14.03
CA VAL A 16 -22.52 2.43 -14.15
C VAL A 16 -21.95 3.76 -13.66
N ARG A 17 -21.12 3.72 -12.62
CA ARG A 17 -20.43 4.89 -12.07
C ARG A 17 -18.95 4.94 -12.39
N TRP A 18 -18.33 3.77 -12.61
CA TRP A 18 -16.91 3.61 -12.85
C TRP A 18 -16.64 2.78 -14.11
N ARG A 19 -15.65 3.19 -14.87
CA ARG A 19 -15.10 2.39 -15.97
C ARG A 19 -13.72 1.90 -15.58
N LEU A 20 -13.41 0.66 -15.91
CA LEU A 20 -12.14 0.04 -15.55
C LEU A 20 -11.46 -0.55 -16.78
N ALA A 21 -10.32 0.02 -17.12
CA ALA A 21 -9.44 -0.48 -18.18
C ALA A 21 -8.52 -1.61 -17.69
N ALA A 22 -7.93 -2.34 -18.61
CA ALA A 22 -6.94 -3.34 -18.29
C ALA A 22 -5.68 -2.71 -17.64
N PRO A 23 -5.04 -3.42 -16.69
CA PRO A 23 -3.79 -2.95 -16.07
C PRO A 23 -2.69 -2.73 -17.13
N ARG A 24 -1.94 -1.66 -16.99
CA ARG A 24 -0.81 -1.31 -17.85
C ARG A 24 0.45 -1.06 -17.02
N PRO A 25 1.65 -1.22 -17.60
CA PRO A 25 2.92 -0.92 -16.91
C PRO A 25 3.01 0.52 -16.42
N VAL A 26 3.76 0.74 -15.37
CA VAL A 26 4.04 2.08 -14.80
C VAL A 26 5.22 2.72 -15.50
N ASP A 27 5.92 2.26 -16.42
CA ASP A 27 7.11 2.79 -17.12
C ASP A 27 8.12 3.45 -16.16
N ASP A 28 8.23 4.79 -16.16
CA ASP A 28 9.10 5.55 -15.26
C ASP A 28 8.38 5.92 -13.96
N PRO A 29 8.72 5.31 -12.81
CA PRO A 29 8.11 5.61 -11.52
C PRO A 29 8.27 7.08 -11.10
N ALA A 30 9.40 7.72 -11.44
CA ALA A 30 9.66 9.11 -11.05
C ALA A 30 8.70 10.11 -11.72
N LEU A 31 8.16 9.78 -12.89
CA LEU A 31 7.20 10.60 -13.63
C LEU A 31 5.75 10.11 -13.48
N PHE A 32 5.53 9.02 -12.77
CA PHE A 32 4.22 8.36 -12.73
C PHE A 32 3.10 9.28 -12.23
N LEU A 33 3.30 9.98 -11.11
CA LEU A 33 2.26 10.87 -10.57
C LEU A 33 1.99 12.07 -11.48
N THR A 34 3.03 12.64 -12.09
CA THR A 34 2.89 13.73 -13.07
C THR A 34 2.06 13.28 -14.28
N ARG A 35 2.32 12.07 -14.81
CA ARG A 35 1.54 11.50 -15.91
C ARG A 35 0.09 11.26 -15.54
N LEU A 36 -0.18 10.66 -14.38
CA LEU A 36 -1.56 10.45 -13.90
C LEU A 36 -2.35 11.76 -13.81
N ARG A 37 -1.70 12.84 -13.35
CA ARG A 37 -2.34 14.16 -13.29
C ARG A 37 -2.61 14.72 -14.67
N ALA A 38 -1.63 14.62 -15.58
CA ALA A 38 -1.83 15.06 -16.97
C ALA A 38 -2.98 14.32 -17.65
N GLU A 39 -3.02 13.00 -17.48
CA GLU A 39 -4.09 12.14 -17.97
C GLU A 39 -5.45 12.50 -17.34
N ALA A 40 -5.48 12.88 -16.07
CA ALA A 40 -6.71 13.25 -15.36
C ALA A 40 -7.28 14.63 -15.76
N GLN A 41 -6.55 15.44 -16.53
CA GLN A 41 -7.00 16.72 -17.08
C GLN A 41 -7.63 17.66 -16.03
N GLY A 42 -7.02 17.74 -14.85
CA GLY A 42 -7.49 18.56 -13.75
C GLY A 42 -8.52 17.91 -12.82
N ALA A 43 -9.01 16.71 -13.12
CA ALA A 43 -9.80 15.94 -12.17
C ALA A 43 -8.93 15.43 -11.00
N PRO A 44 -9.52 15.21 -9.81
CA PRO A 44 -8.79 14.59 -8.70
C PRO A 44 -8.40 13.14 -9.01
N VAL A 45 -7.19 12.74 -8.62
CA VAL A 45 -6.70 11.37 -8.77
C VAL A 45 -6.65 10.69 -7.40
N ALA A 46 -7.33 9.55 -7.26
CA ALA A 46 -7.24 8.65 -6.12
C ALA A 46 -6.33 7.47 -6.49
N LEU A 47 -5.19 7.33 -5.84
CA LEU A 47 -4.18 6.31 -6.15
C LEU A 47 -4.00 5.36 -4.97
N GLY A 48 -4.39 4.09 -5.16
CA GLY A 48 -4.06 2.99 -4.25
C GLY A 48 -2.71 2.38 -4.60
N LEU A 49 -1.85 2.19 -3.61
CA LEU A 49 -0.52 1.61 -3.75
C LEU A 49 -0.39 0.36 -2.87
N ASP A 50 0.01 -0.77 -3.44
CA ASP A 50 0.45 -1.94 -2.65
C ASP A 50 1.89 -1.74 -2.17
N LEU A 51 2.11 -0.63 -1.49
CA LEU A 51 3.42 -0.14 -1.04
C LEU A 51 3.25 0.55 0.31
N PRO A 52 4.12 0.28 1.30
CA PRO A 52 3.96 0.85 2.63
C PRO A 52 4.16 2.37 2.64
N LEU A 53 3.24 3.07 3.31
CA LEU A 53 3.34 4.50 3.62
C LEU A 53 3.35 4.68 5.14
N GLY A 54 4.52 5.10 5.67
CA GLY A 54 4.74 5.27 7.10
C GLY A 54 5.82 4.36 7.68
N VAL A 55 6.21 4.60 8.92
CA VAL A 55 7.27 3.86 9.64
C VAL A 55 6.76 3.30 10.97
N PRO A 56 7.34 2.18 11.46
CA PRO A 56 6.97 1.61 12.75
C PRO A 56 7.10 2.62 13.89
N ARG A 57 6.17 2.58 14.84
CA ARG A 57 6.15 3.44 16.03
C ARG A 57 7.47 3.42 16.80
N ALA A 58 8.09 2.25 16.95
CA ALA A 58 9.37 2.13 17.65
C ALA A 58 10.52 2.86 16.93
N TYR A 59 10.47 2.92 15.60
CA TYR A 59 11.40 3.73 14.82
C TYR A 59 11.07 5.22 14.95
N ALA A 60 9.82 5.60 14.76
CA ALA A 60 9.33 6.96 14.83
C ALA A 60 9.61 7.63 16.19
N ALA A 61 9.45 6.90 17.30
CA ALA A 61 9.70 7.40 18.67
C ALA A 61 11.16 7.84 18.91
N ARG A 62 12.09 7.49 18.02
CA ARG A 62 13.51 7.89 18.10
C ARG A 62 13.87 8.99 17.10
N ARG A 63 12.88 9.54 16.43
CA ARG A 63 13.07 10.57 15.41
C ARG A 63 12.74 11.94 15.96
N PRO A 64 13.51 12.99 15.59
CA PRO A 64 13.23 14.36 16.01
C PRO A 64 12.09 15.01 15.20
N GLU A 65 11.76 14.47 14.04
CA GLU A 65 10.74 15.01 13.15
C GLU A 65 9.35 14.90 13.78
N ALA A 66 8.43 15.81 13.41
CA ALA A 66 7.08 15.83 13.94
C ALA A 66 6.14 14.78 13.29
N GLY A 67 6.59 14.04 12.26
CA GLY A 67 5.80 13.04 11.57
C GLY A 67 6.45 12.53 10.30
N PHE A 68 5.74 11.61 9.63
CA PHE A 68 6.23 10.94 8.43
C PHE A 68 6.54 11.89 7.26
N LEU A 69 5.72 12.94 7.08
CA LEU A 69 5.94 13.89 5.98
C LEU A 69 7.26 14.68 6.15
N PRO A 70 7.55 15.34 7.30
CA PRO A 70 8.86 15.94 7.54
C PRO A 70 10.00 14.92 7.50
N PHE A 71 9.77 13.68 7.94
CA PHE A 71 10.76 12.62 7.86
C PHE A 71 11.13 12.28 6.40
N LEU A 72 10.17 12.27 5.47
CA LEU A 72 10.46 12.09 4.04
C LEU A 72 11.41 13.17 3.50
N ASP A 73 11.30 14.41 3.97
CA ASP A 73 12.22 15.48 3.58
C ASP A 73 13.62 15.23 4.16
N THR A 74 13.71 14.74 5.40
CA THR A 74 14.99 14.42 6.06
C THR A 74 15.74 13.29 5.34
N ILE A 75 15.08 12.19 5.02
CA ILE A 75 15.74 11.03 4.38
C ILE A 75 16.27 11.31 2.97
N ARG A 76 15.81 12.37 2.32
CA ARG A 76 16.37 12.83 1.04
C ARG A 76 17.85 13.23 1.14
N ALA A 77 18.27 13.69 2.31
CA ALA A 77 19.65 14.07 2.58
C ALA A 77 20.52 12.89 3.05
N TRP A 78 19.95 11.69 3.26
CA TRP A 78 20.70 10.53 3.74
C TRP A 78 21.09 9.61 2.59
N PRO A 79 22.36 9.57 2.19
CA PRO A 79 22.80 8.86 0.99
C PRO A 79 22.61 7.34 1.11
N ASP A 80 22.68 6.79 2.32
CA ASP A 80 22.61 5.35 2.57
C ASP A 80 21.25 4.85 3.05
N PHE A 81 20.24 5.73 3.21
CA PHE A 81 18.95 5.33 3.77
C PHE A 81 18.31 4.14 3.04
N PHE A 82 18.37 4.14 1.73
CA PHE A 82 17.79 3.08 0.87
C PHE A 82 18.76 1.94 0.54
N ARG A 83 19.98 1.98 1.09
CA ARG A 83 20.98 0.95 0.88
C ARG A 83 20.75 -0.21 1.84
N VAL A 84 20.57 -1.41 1.27
CA VAL A 84 20.32 -2.62 2.07
C VAL A 84 21.60 -3.08 2.76
N CYS A 85 21.52 -3.34 4.07
CA CYS A 85 22.64 -3.85 4.87
C CYS A 85 22.91 -5.32 4.58
N ALA A 86 24.19 -5.68 4.43
CA ALA A 86 24.64 -7.05 4.29
C ALA A 86 24.94 -7.70 5.66
N ALA A 87 25.34 -6.92 6.66
CA ALA A 87 25.70 -7.40 7.99
C ALA A 87 25.00 -6.60 9.09
N VAL A 88 24.79 -7.22 10.25
CA VAL A 88 24.13 -6.59 11.40
C VAL A 88 24.84 -5.30 11.87
N PRO A 89 26.18 -5.22 11.92
CA PRO A 89 26.85 -3.96 12.32
C PRO A 89 26.65 -2.77 11.38
N GLU A 90 26.14 -2.99 10.16
CA GLU A 90 25.84 -1.91 9.22
C GLU A 90 24.48 -1.25 9.47
N ILE A 91 23.65 -1.89 10.32
CA ILE A 91 22.29 -1.44 10.58
C ILE A 91 22.31 -0.29 11.58
N HIS A 92 21.72 0.84 11.21
CA HIS A 92 21.48 1.97 12.08
C HIS A 92 20.24 2.76 11.59
N PRO A 93 19.72 3.72 12.36
CA PRO A 93 18.49 4.43 11.99
C PRO A 93 18.53 5.12 10.62
N GLU A 94 19.70 5.55 10.14
CA GLU A 94 19.86 6.16 8.81
C GLU A 94 20.13 5.14 7.69
N ARG A 95 20.22 3.84 8.04
CA ARG A 95 20.37 2.71 7.11
C ARG A 95 19.64 1.49 7.66
N PRO A 96 18.30 1.52 7.67
CA PRO A 96 17.50 0.54 8.41
C PRO A 96 17.18 -0.74 7.64
N PHE A 97 17.34 -0.79 6.32
CA PHE A 97 16.91 -1.93 5.49
C PHE A 97 17.88 -3.12 5.58
N TYR A 98 17.33 -4.31 5.92
CA TYR A 98 18.10 -5.54 6.09
C TYR A 98 17.22 -6.78 5.83
N PRO A 99 17.76 -7.93 5.42
CA PRO A 99 19.14 -8.19 5.00
C PRO A 99 19.30 -8.15 3.47
N ALA A 100 20.54 -7.99 3.01
CA ALA A 100 20.86 -8.18 1.60
C ALA A 100 20.65 -9.64 1.16
N ARG A 101 20.34 -9.85 -0.12
CA ARG A 101 20.11 -11.20 -0.68
C ARG A 101 21.37 -12.07 -0.56
N GLY A 102 21.18 -13.34 -0.21
CA GLY A 102 22.27 -14.32 -0.10
C GLY A 102 22.91 -14.41 1.27
N ILE A 103 22.57 -13.54 2.22
CA ILE A 103 23.08 -13.60 3.59
C ILE A 103 22.43 -14.78 4.34
N LYS A 104 23.23 -15.50 5.16
CA LYS A 104 22.78 -16.59 6.02
C LYS A 104 22.74 -16.15 7.48
N GLY A 105 21.93 -16.82 8.30
CA GLY A 105 21.87 -16.61 9.75
C GLY A 105 21.18 -15.31 10.18
N MET A 106 20.55 -14.57 9.24
CA MET A 106 19.82 -13.36 9.56
C MET A 106 18.53 -13.65 10.35
N THR A 107 18.26 -12.83 11.35
CA THR A 107 17.03 -12.91 12.13
C THR A 107 16.40 -11.52 12.30
N ARG A 108 15.06 -11.47 12.41
CA ARG A 108 14.35 -10.24 12.75
C ARG A 108 14.70 -9.74 14.15
N ALA A 109 15.06 -10.64 15.07
CA ALA A 109 15.49 -10.28 16.41
C ALA A 109 16.82 -9.50 16.39
N ALA A 110 17.81 -9.97 15.63
CA ALA A 110 19.09 -9.26 15.47
C ALA A 110 18.90 -7.89 14.78
N HIS A 111 18.01 -7.82 13.78
CA HIS A 111 17.63 -6.57 13.11
C HIS A 111 17.02 -5.56 14.09
N ALA A 112 16.03 -5.98 14.87
CA ALA A 112 15.38 -5.14 15.87
C ALA A 112 16.38 -4.66 16.93
N ALA A 113 17.24 -5.54 17.42
CA ALA A 113 18.28 -5.21 18.41
C ALA A 113 19.27 -4.17 17.86
N ALA A 114 19.72 -4.31 16.60
CA ALA A 114 20.61 -3.34 15.95
C ALA A 114 19.98 -1.95 15.80
N LEU A 115 18.66 -1.87 15.58
CA LEU A 115 17.91 -0.62 15.59
C LEU A 115 17.57 -0.14 17.01
N GLY A 116 18.00 -0.87 18.06
CA GLY A 116 17.73 -0.57 19.46
C GLY A 116 16.28 -0.82 19.89
N PHE A 117 15.51 -1.65 19.17
CA PHE A 117 14.13 -1.99 19.50
C PHE A 117 14.07 -3.07 20.58
N ALA A 118 12.94 -3.13 21.31
CA ALA A 118 12.73 -4.10 22.37
C ALA A 118 12.52 -5.52 21.85
N GLY A 119 12.08 -5.68 20.60
CA GLY A 119 11.87 -6.99 20.00
C GLY A 119 11.49 -6.94 18.53
N ALA A 120 11.44 -8.10 17.88
CA ALA A 120 11.14 -8.23 16.46
C ALA A 120 9.76 -7.66 16.05
N GLY A 121 8.80 -7.63 16.97
CA GLY A 121 7.48 -7.03 16.74
C GLY A 121 7.51 -5.53 16.50
N ASP A 122 8.54 -4.85 16.99
CA ASP A 122 8.73 -3.40 16.85
C ASP A 122 9.18 -2.99 15.44
N LEU A 123 9.56 -3.95 14.60
CA LEU A 123 9.83 -3.73 13.19
C LEU A 123 8.56 -3.52 12.37
N SER A 124 7.39 -3.83 12.91
CA SER A 124 6.10 -3.79 12.22
C SER A 124 5.29 -2.57 12.67
N ARG A 125 4.68 -1.88 11.71
CA ARG A 125 3.63 -0.89 11.96
C ARG A 125 2.37 -1.59 12.51
N LEU A 126 1.45 -0.84 13.10
CA LEU A 126 0.21 -1.43 13.61
C LEU A 126 -0.56 -2.16 12.50
N CYS A 127 -0.69 -1.57 11.31
CA CYS A 127 -1.38 -2.19 10.17
C CYS A 127 -0.67 -3.45 9.62
N ASP A 128 0.60 -3.68 9.91
CA ASP A 128 1.34 -4.88 9.46
C ASP A 128 1.17 -6.07 10.41
N ARG A 129 0.64 -5.86 11.60
CA ARG A 129 0.46 -6.93 12.62
C ARG A 129 -0.71 -7.84 12.26
N ALA A 130 -0.71 -9.05 12.83
CA ALA A 130 -1.83 -9.96 12.69
C ALA A 130 -3.12 -9.35 13.28
N THR A 131 -4.24 -9.63 12.63
CA THR A 131 -5.57 -9.30 13.13
C THR A 131 -6.39 -10.60 13.25
N PRO A 132 -7.56 -10.63 13.91
CA PRO A 132 -8.43 -11.80 13.88
C PRO A 132 -8.79 -12.26 12.46
N GLU A 133 -8.61 -11.37 11.51
CA GLU A 133 -9.04 -11.58 10.14
C GLU A 133 -7.92 -11.99 9.19
N ARG A 134 -6.65 -11.71 9.51
CA ARG A 134 -5.50 -12.07 8.67
C ARG A 134 -4.20 -12.24 9.45
N PRO A 135 -3.24 -13.04 8.94
CA PRO A 135 -1.90 -13.12 9.51
C PRO A 135 -1.15 -11.79 9.39
N ALA A 136 -0.04 -11.67 10.12
CA ALA A 136 0.87 -10.54 10.02
C ALA A 136 1.47 -10.41 8.61
N GLY A 137 1.63 -9.17 8.16
CA GLY A 137 2.45 -8.81 7.00
C GLY A 137 3.95 -8.92 7.28
N ALA A 138 4.77 -8.60 6.28
CA ALA A 138 6.21 -8.48 6.48
C ALA A 138 6.55 -7.13 7.13
N PRO A 139 7.55 -7.07 8.02
CA PRO A 139 8.02 -5.82 8.59
C PRO A 139 8.58 -4.86 7.53
N LEU A 140 8.37 -3.55 7.72
CA LEU A 140 8.73 -2.51 6.76
C LEU A 140 10.19 -2.58 6.28
N PHE A 141 11.15 -2.69 7.20
CA PHE A 141 12.57 -2.64 6.87
C PHE A 141 13.18 -4.00 6.49
N TRP A 142 12.35 -5.07 6.46
CA TRP A 142 12.79 -6.42 6.11
C TRP A 142 12.70 -6.65 4.60
N THR A 143 13.82 -7.02 3.97
CA THR A 143 13.95 -7.10 2.51
C THR A 143 13.95 -8.52 1.93
N LEU A 144 13.77 -9.55 2.75
CA LEU A 144 13.70 -10.94 2.30
C LEU A 144 12.35 -11.61 2.57
N GLY A 145 12.09 -12.68 1.82
CA GLY A 145 10.89 -13.52 1.95
C GLY A 145 9.90 -13.32 0.82
N ALA A 146 8.73 -13.96 0.92
CA ALA A 146 7.68 -13.88 -0.08
C ALA A 146 7.03 -12.48 -0.16
N ASN A 147 6.93 -11.81 0.99
CA ASN A 147 6.42 -10.45 1.10
C ASN A 147 7.60 -9.52 1.38
N GLN A 148 8.05 -8.78 0.37
CA GLN A 148 9.25 -7.95 0.43
C GLN A 148 8.89 -6.48 0.71
N SER A 149 8.21 -6.21 1.83
CA SER A 149 7.76 -4.84 2.20
C SER A 149 8.92 -3.84 2.19
N GLY A 150 10.12 -4.24 2.63
CA GLY A 150 11.29 -3.35 2.59
C GLY A 150 11.70 -2.97 1.17
N LYS A 151 11.68 -3.89 0.21
CA LYS A 151 11.98 -3.56 -1.19
C LYS A 151 10.88 -2.71 -1.82
N ALA A 152 9.62 -3.00 -1.50
CA ALA A 152 8.50 -2.21 -1.95
C ALA A 152 8.60 -0.76 -1.42
N ALA A 153 8.95 -0.58 -0.13
CA ALA A 153 9.19 0.73 0.45
C ALA A 153 10.33 1.49 -0.23
N ILE A 154 11.47 0.82 -0.49
CA ILE A 154 12.59 1.42 -1.20
C ILE A 154 12.14 1.92 -2.58
N ALA A 155 11.50 1.08 -3.39
CA ALA A 155 11.02 1.46 -4.72
C ALA A 155 9.98 2.59 -4.64
N ALA A 156 9.00 2.48 -3.74
CA ALA A 156 7.96 3.50 -3.61
C ALA A 156 8.52 4.86 -3.19
N TRP A 157 9.37 4.88 -2.18
CA TRP A 157 9.83 6.15 -1.59
C TRP A 157 10.94 6.76 -2.43
N ARG A 158 11.99 5.99 -2.76
CA ARG A 158 13.15 6.50 -3.50
C ARG A 158 12.82 6.85 -4.95
N ASP A 159 12.10 5.96 -5.63
CA ASP A 159 11.97 6.02 -7.08
C ASP A 159 10.71 6.76 -7.55
N MET A 160 9.68 6.88 -6.69
CA MET A 160 8.40 7.52 -7.04
C MET A 160 8.06 8.70 -6.12
N LEU A 161 7.96 8.47 -4.81
CA LEU A 161 7.38 9.45 -3.88
C LEU A 161 8.30 10.66 -3.69
N LEU A 162 9.58 10.45 -3.33
CA LEU A 162 10.53 11.56 -3.13
C LEU A 162 10.74 12.42 -4.38
N PRO A 163 10.89 11.86 -5.59
CA PRO A 163 10.92 12.66 -6.81
C PRO A 163 9.64 13.48 -7.04
N ALA A 164 8.47 12.89 -6.80
CA ALA A 164 7.20 13.59 -6.96
C ALA A 164 7.03 14.73 -5.95
N LEU A 165 7.33 14.49 -4.67
CA LEU A 165 7.28 15.51 -3.63
C LEU A 165 8.28 16.65 -3.87
N ALA A 166 9.45 16.33 -4.44
CA ALA A 166 10.43 17.35 -4.80
C ALA A 166 9.94 18.31 -5.90
N ARG A 167 9.18 17.79 -6.87
CA ARG A 167 8.66 18.57 -8.00
C ARG A 167 7.38 19.30 -7.67
N GLU A 168 6.45 18.63 -7.00
CA GLU A 168 5.05 19.04 -6.96
C GLU A 168 4.39 18.79 -5.60
N ARG A 169 5.09 19.16 -4.49
CA ARG A 169 4.64 18.88 -3.12
C ARG A 169 3.18 19.30 -2.86
N SER A 170 2.78 20.46 -3.36
CA SER A 170 1.43 21.00 -3.15
C SER A 170 0.33 20.22 -3.88
N LEU A 171 0.68 19.38 -4.86
CA LEU A 171 -0.26 18.64 -5.69
C LEU A 171 -0.33 17.15 -5.33
N VAL A 172 0.52 16.70 -4.41
CA VAL A 172 0.55 15.34 -3.89
C VAL A 172 0.03 15.33 -2.46
N ARG A 173 -0.96 14.49 -2.18
CA ARG A 173 -1.55 14.29 -0.85
C ARG A 173 -1.29 12.87 -0.39
N LEU A 174 -0.90 12.69 0.87
CA LEU A 174 -0.64 11.37 1.46
C LEU A 174 -1.65 11.07 2.56
N TRP A 175 -2.51 10.10 2.31
CA TRP A 175 -3.39 9.55 3.32
C TRP A 175 -2.63 8.55 4.20
N PRO A 176 -2.86 8.50 5.53
CA PRO A 176 -3.81 9.31 6.31
C PRO A 176 -3.17 10.57 6.93
N PHE A 177 -1.93 10.93 6.58
CA PHE A 177 -1.13 11.96 7.24
C PHE A 177 -1.68 13.39 7.06
N GLU A 178 -2.43 13.63 6.00
CA GLU A 178 -2.97 14.95 5.67
C GLU A 178 -4.50 15.03 5.88
N GLY A 179 -5.14 13.94 6.35
CA GLY A 179 -6.57 13.93 6.64
C GLY A 179 -7.32 12.70 6.13
N ARG A 180 -8.65 12.80 6.08
CA ARG A 180 -9.52 11.74 5.58
C ARG A 180 -9.41 11.59 4.07
N PHE A 181 -9.42 10.37 3.55
CA PHE A 181 -9.13 10.08 2.15
C PHE A 181 -9.99 10.87 1.16
N ARG A 182 -11.31 10.88 1.37
CA ARG A 182 -12.22 11.62 0.48
C ARG A 182 -12.02 13.14 0.55
N ALA A 183 -11.70 13.68 1.72
CA ALA A 183 -11.46 15.11 1.90
C ALA A 183 -10.17 15.59 1.21
N LEU A 184 -9.22 14.69 0.95
CA LEU A 184 -7.97 15.00 0.25
C LEU A 184 -8.12 15.04 -1.27
N LEU A 185 -9.26 14.56 -1.83
CA LEU A 185 -9.48 14.54 -3.27
C LEU A 185 -9.90 15.92 -3.77
N ALA A 186 -8.94 16.70 -4.21
CA ALA A 186 -9.15 18.03 -4.77
C ALA A 186 -8.76 18.07 -6.27
N PRO A 187 -9.39 18.94 -7.08
CA PRO A 187 -9.05 19.11 -8.48
C PRO A 187 -7.53 19.33 -8.68
N GLY A 188 -6.96 18.66 -9.67
CA GLY A 188 -5.55 18.75 -10.01
C GLY A 188 -4.58 18.06 -9.05
N THR A 189 -5.06 17.41 -7.99
CA THR A 189 -4.20 16.70 -7.03
C THR A 189 -4.21 15.19 -7.23
N VAL A 190 -3.13 14.52 -6.77
CA VAL A 190 -3.05 13.07 -6.60
C VAL A 190 -3.05 12.75 -5.11
N THR A 191 -4.04 11.99 -4.65
CA THR A 191 -4.11 11.49 -3.27
C THR A 191 -3.67 10.04 -3.25
N LEU A 192 -2.59 9.75 -2.54
CA LEU A 192 -2.01 8.42 -2.37
C LEU A 192 -2.51 7.78 -1.09
N ALA A 193 -2.89 6.51 -1.17
CA ALA A 193 -3.21 5.69 -0.01
C ALA A 193 -2.60 4.29 -0.17
N GLU A 194 -2.15 3.72 0.93
CA GLU A 194 -1.73 2.33 0.95
C GLU A 194 -2.95 1.41 0.81
N THR A 195 -2.88 0.48 -0.12
CA THR A 195 -3.83 -0.62 -0.26
C THR A 195 -3.10 -1.94 -0.04
N TYR A 196 -3.78 -2.92 0.52
CA TYR A 196 -3.21 -4.25 0.72
C TYR A 196 -4.08 -5.28 0.01
N PRO A 197 -3.60 -5.96 -1.04
CA PRO A 197 -4.42 -6.85 -1.87
C PRO A 197 -5.15 -7.94 -1.09
N ALA A 198 -4.52 -8.52 -0.05
CA ALA A 198 -5.16 -9.53 0.79
C ALA A 198 -6.34 -8.95 1.60
N GLU A 199 -6.21 -7.72 2.10
CA GLU A 199 -7.29 -7.00 2.78
C GLU A 199 -8.39 -6.61 1.80
N ALA A 200 -8.02 -6.07 0.63
CA ALA A 200 -8.94 -5.72 -0.45
C ALA A 200 -9.77 -6.94 -0.90
N SER A 201 -9.13 -8.08 -1.12
CA SER A 201 -9.79 -9.33 -1.48
C SER A 201 -10.89 -9.72 -0.50
N ARG A 202 -10.61 -9.61 0.81
CA ARG A 202 -11.58 -9.90 1.88
C ARG A 202 -12.74 -8.91 1.90
N HIS A 203 -12.46 -7.62 1.79
CA HIS A 203 -13.48 -6.57 1.73
C HIS A 203 -14.42 -6.75 0.53
N LEU A 204 -13.91 -7.30 -0.56
CA LEU A 204 -14.67 -7.61 -1.77
C LEU A 204 -15.38 -8.97 -1.71
N GLY A 205 -15.22 -9.73 -0.61
CA GLY A 205 -15.78 -11.08 -0.47
C GLY A 205 -15.13 -12.11 -1.41
N LEU A 206 -13.92 -11.82 -1.89
CA LEU A 206 -13.19 -12.70 -2.78
C LEU A 206 -12.41 -13.74 -1.98
N ARG A 207 -12.58 -15.00 -2.32
CA ARG A 207 -11.80 -16.12 -1.78
C ARG A 207 -11.03 -16.78 -2.91
N LEU A 208 -9.74 -16.46 -3.03
CA LEU A 208 -8.88 -17.15 -3.97
C LEU A 208 -8.62 -18.58 -3.48
N ARG A 209 -9.03 -19.56 -4.28
CA ARG A 209 -8.71 -20.97 -4.04
C ARG A 209 -7.38 -21.27 -4.74
N GLY A 210 -6.30 -21.43 -3.97
CA GLY A 210 -4.96 -21.66 -4.50
C GLY A 210 -4.03 -20.44 -4.38
N SER A 211 -3.19 -20.22 -5.39
CA SER A 211 -2.14 -19.20 -5.35
C SER A 211 -2.31 -18.18 -6.47
N LYS A 212 -2.31 -16.90 -6.14
CA LYS A 212 -2.31 -15.81 -7.13
C LYS A 212 -1.10 -15.83 -8.08
N ARG A 213 -0.06 -16.61 -7.79
CA ARG A 213 1.07 -16.84 -8.70
C ARG A 213 0.71 -17.71 -9.89
N ARG A 214 -0.31 -18.55 -9.75
CA ARG A 214 -0.75 -19.44 -10.85
C ARG A 214 -1.85 -18.77 -11.65
N GLN A 215 -1.66 -18.69 -12.97
CA GLN A 215 -2.65 -18.14 -13.90
C GLN A 215 -4.00 -18.83 -13.76
N SER A 216 -4.02 -20.17 -13.70
CA SER A 216 -5.24 -20.96 -13.56
C SER A 216 -6.05 -20.60 -12.30
N ASP A 217 -5.39 -20.33 -11.18
CA ASP A 217 -6.08 -19.98 -9.94
C ASP A 217 -6.64 -18.54 -10.00
N ARG A 218 -5.94 -17.63 -10.71
CA ARG A 218 -6.47 -16.28 -11.00
C ARG A 218 -7.64 -16.33 -11.97
N ALA A 219 -7.56 -17.16 -13.04
CA ALA A 219 -8.66 -17.36 -13.98
C ALA A 219 -9.90 -17.94 -13.28
N ALA A 220 -9.71 -18.90 -12.36
CA ALA A 220 -10.80 -19.46 -11.56
C ALA A 220 -11.49 -18.42 -10.66
N ALA A 221 -10.80 -17.32 -10.30
CA ALA A 221 -11.38 -16.22 -9.53
C ALA A 221 -12.16 -15.20 -10.40
N ALA A 222 -12.08 -15.28 -11.73
CA ALA A 222 -12.68 -14.30 -12.66
C ALA A 222 -14.19 -14.06 -12.42
N PRO A 223 -15.05 -15.08 -12.26
CA PRO A 223 -16.47 -14.84 -12.03
C PRO A 223 -16.74 -14.03 -10.76
N ALA A 224 -16.02 -14.33 -9.67
CA ALA A 224 -16.16 -13.61 -8.42
C ALA A 224 -15.65 -12.17 -8.51
N LEU A 225 -14.56 -11.94 -9.24
CA LEU A 225 -13.99 -10.61 -9.47
C LEU A 225 -14.93 -9.73 -10.30
N LEU A 226 -15.50 -10.28 -11.38
CA LEU A 226 -16.50 -9.58 -12.21
C LEU A 226 -17.78 -9.28 -11.44
N ALA A 227 -18.23 -10.21 -10.59
CA ALA A 227 -19.37 -9.96 -9.70
C ALA A 227 -19.07 -8.87 -8.65
N ALA A 228 -17.83 -8.78 -8.15
CA ALA A 228 -17.42 -7.69 -7.26
C ALA A 228 -17.41 -6.34 -7.97
N MET A 229 -16.94 -6.29 -9.22
CA MET A 229 -17.02 -5.08 -10.07
C MET A 229 -18.47 -4.62 -10.25
N ALA A 230 -19.37 -5.55 -10.59
CA ALA A 230 -20.80 -5.24 -10.77
C ALA A 230 -21.43 -4.67 -9.49
N ARG A 231 -21.14 -5.23 -8.31
CA ARG A 231 -21.63 -4.71 -7.01
C ARG A 231 -21.13 -3.29 -6.70
N LEU A 232 -19.98 -2.92 -7.24
CA LEU A 232 -19.39 -1.59 -7.08
C LEU A 232 -19.78 -0.63 -8.22
N ASN A 233 -20.74 -0.99 -9.06
CA ASN A 233 -21.14 -0.21 -10.24
C ASN A 233 -19.96 0.09 -11.18
N VAL A 234 -19.04 -0.86 -11.32
CA VAL A 234 -17.88 -0.81 -12.21
C VAL A 234 -18.17 -1.58 -13.48
N ALA A 235 -18.08 -0.92 -14.64
CA ALA A 235 -18.08 -1.55 -15.95
C ALA A 235 -16.64 -1.81 -16.41
N PRO A 236 -16.18 -3.07 -16.46
CA PRO A 236 -14.90 -3.39 -17.07
C PRO A 236 -14.96 -3.20 -18.58
N GLU A 237 -13.89 -2.68 -19.17
CA GLU A 237 -13.74 -2.66 -20.63
C GLU A 237 -13.60 -4.08 -21.20
N PRO A 238 -13.95 -4.33 -22.47
CA PRO A 238 -13.86 -5.65 -23.07
C PRO A 238 -12.48 -6.30 -22.96
N ALA A 239 -11.42 -5.50 -23.12
CA ALA A 239 -10.03 -5.97 -22.96
C ALA A 239 -9.74 -6.45 -21.53
N LEU A 240 -10.29 -5.78 -20.52
CA LEU A 240 -10.15 -6.21 -19.14
C LEU A 240 -10.93 -7.50 -18.86
N VAL A 241 -12.14 -7.65 -19.40
CA VAL A 241 -12.93 -8.88 -19.24
C VAL A 241 -12.15 -10.07 -19.78
N LEU A 242 -11.58 -9.94 -20.99
CA LEU A 242 -10.73 -10.99 -21.59
C LEU A 242 -9.52 -11.30 -20.72
N ALA A 243 -8.80 -10.27 -20.27
CA ALA A 243 -7.61 -10.42 -19.43
C ALA A 243 -7.94 -11.12 -18.09
N VAL A 244 -9.02 -10.73 -17.42
CA VAL A 244 -9.48 -11.33 -16.17
C VAL A 244 -9.87 -12.79 -16.37
N THR A 245 -10.59 -13.10 -17.44
CA THR A 245 -11.02 -14.47 -17.76
C THR A 245 -9.83 -15.38 -18.06
N ASP A 246 -8.78 -14.85 -18.70
CA ASP A 246 -7.50 -15.55 -18.94
C ASP A 246 -6.61 -15.64 -17.69
N GLY A 247 -6.99 -15.02 -16.57
CA GLY A 247 -6.18 -14.96 -15.36
C GLY A 247 -5.04 -13.95 -15.42
N LEU A 248 -5.17 -12.90 -16.24
CA LEU A 248 -4.25 -11.75 -16.34
C LEU A 248 -2.86 -12.10 -16.91
N GLY A 249 -2.79 -13.16 -17.68
CA GLY A 249 -1.58 -13.61 -18.37
C GLY A 249 -0.74 -14.62 -17.59
N SER A 250 0.11 -15.35 -18.31
CA SER A 250 0.96 -16.43 -17.79
C SER A 250 2.34 -15.96 -17.31
N ASP A 251 2.70 -14.70 -17.60
CA ASP A 251 3.98 -14.11 -17.24
C ASP A 251 4.08 -13.76 -15.73
N ALA A 252 5.27 -13.40 -15.29
CA ALA A 252 5.53 -13.04 -13.89
C ALA A 252 4.71 -11.82 -13.42
N ALA A 253 4.31 -10.91 -14.33
CA ALA A 253 3.52 -9.73 -14.01
C ALA A 253 2.03 -10.01 -13.82
N GLY A 254 1.56 -11.25 -14.10
CA GLY A 254 0.17 -11.63 -13.89
C GLY A 254 -0.30 -11.51 -12.45
N GLU A 255 0.58 -11.81 -11.46
CA GLU A 255 0.31 -11.58 -10.05
C GLU A 255 0.14 -10.09 -9.75
N ASP A 256 1.03 -9.24 -10.26
CA ASP A 256 1.00 -7.79 -10.04
C ASP A 256 -0.24 -7.15 -10.66
N ARG A 257 -0.66 -7.61 -11.86
CA ARG A 257 -1.91 -7.16 -12.50
C ARG A 257 -3.14 -7.53 -11.67
N PHE A 258 -3.14 -8.71 -11.06
CA PHE A 258 -4.22 -9.15 -10.17
C PHE A 258 -4.27 -8.28 -8.90
N ASP A 259 -3.13 -8.01 -8.27
CA ASP A 259 -3.03 -7.15 -7.10
C ASP A 259 -3.42 -5.69 -7.44
N CYS A 260 -3.06 -5.19 -8.61
CA CYS A 260 -3.49 -3.88 -9.10
C CYS A 260 -5.02 -3.77 -9.21
N LEU A 261 -5.70 -4.81 -9.73
CA LEU A 261 -7.16 -4.86 -9.79
C LEU A 261 -7.79 -4.86 -8.39
N LEU A 262 -7.24 -5.62 -7.46
CA LEU A 262 -7.72 -5.62 -6.08
C LEU A 262 -7.54 -4.25 -5.43
N GLY A 263 -6.39 -3.60 -5.67
CA GLY A 263 -6.10 -2.26 -5.16
C GLY A 263 -7.07 -1.19 -5.67
N VAL A 264 -7.34 -1.16 -6.97
CA VAL A 264 -8.28 -0.18 -7.52
C VAL A 264 -9.72 -0.42 -7.05
N LEU A 265 -10.15 -1.68 -6.95
CA LEU A 265 -11.47 -2.01 -6.39
C LEU A 265 -11.57 -1.68 -4.89
N CYS A 266 -10.47 -1.78 -4.14
CA CYS A 266 -10.41 -1.30 -2.76
C CYS A 266 -10.66 0.21 -2.68
N VAL A 267 -9.98 1.00 -3.53
CA VAL A 267 -10.19 2.45 -3.60
C VAL A 267 -11.64 2.78 -3.94
N ILE A 268 -12.22 2.14 -4.96
CA ILE A 268 -13.63 2.34 -5.34
C ILE A 268 -14.56 1.98 -4.18
N ASN A 269 -14.33 0.88 -3.50
CA ASN A 269 -15.13 0.40 -2.37
C ASN A 269 -15.19 1.43 -1.23
N VAL A 270 -14.07 2.14 -0.97
CA VAL A 270 -14.02 3.26 -0.03
C VAL A 270 -14.73 4.49 -0.59
N LEU A 271 -14.53 4.83 -1.86
CA LEU A 271 -15.17 5.98 -2.49
C LEU A 271 -16.71 5.83 -2.56
N GLU A 272 -17.21 4.62 -2.73
CA GLU A 272 -18.64 4.31 -2.68
C GLU A 272 -19.23 4.28 -1.26
N GLY A 273 -18.40 4.38 -0.23
CA GLY A 273 -18.85 4.41 1.17
C GLY A 273 -19.07 3.06 1.81
N HIS A 274 -18.73 1.99 1.15
CA HIS A 274 -18.88 0.65 1.71
C HIS A 274 -17.78 0.32 2.75
N ARG A 275 -16.67 1.08 2.71
CA ARG A 275 -15.56 0.97 3.67
C ARG A 275 -15.17 2.36 4.19
N PRO A 276 -14.62 2.45 5.41
CA PRO A 276 -14.22 3.72 5.99
C PRO A 276 -13.08 4.37 5.21
N ASP A 277 -13.07 5.70 5.17
CA ASP A 277 -12.03 6.54 4.57
C ASP A 277 -11.11 7.18 5.62
N GLY A 278 -11.21 6.75 6.88
CA GLY A 278 -10.39 7.17 8.02
C GLY A 278 -9.62 6.00 8.64
N THR A 279 -8.89 6.31 9.69
CA THR A 279 -8.11 5.36 10.50
C THR A 279 -8.82 5.11 11.84
N PRO A 280 -8.42 4.06 12.60
CA PRO A 280 -8.69 4.01 14.03
C PRO A 280 -8.21 5.28 14.75
N ASP A 281 -8.80 5.58 15.90
CA ASP A 281 -8.42 6.76 16.71
C ASP A 281 -7.10 6.50 17.45
N ASP A 282 -6.00 6.70 16.75
CA ASP A 282 -4.65 6.61 17.27
C ASP A 282 -3.76 7.66 16.55
N PRO A 283 -3.26 8.68 17.26
CA PRO A 283 -2.44 9.74 16.68
C PRO A 283 -1.17 9.25 15.94
N TRP A 284 -0.63 8.09 16.31
CA TRP A 284 0.52 7.52 15.63
C TRP A 284 0.20 7.12 14.19
N LEU A 285 -1.04 6.70 13.92
CA LEU A 285 -1.45 6.29 12.57
C LEU A 285 -1.47 7.49 11.61
N THR A 286 -1.94 8.63 12.09
CA THR A 286 -2.06 9.84 11.27
C THR A 286 -0.78 10.68 11.23
N SER A 287 0.17 10.44 12.15
CA SER A 287 1.44 11.16 12.15
C SER A 287 2.61 10.36 11.57
N TRP A 288 2.68 9.05 11.82
CA TRP A 288 3.87 8.26 11.52
C TRP A 288 3.66 6.90 10.84
N GLU A 289 2.72 6.07 11.37
CA GLU A 289 2.64 4.68 10.95
C GLU A 289 1.88 4.49 9.64
N GLY A 290 0.96 5.41 9.32
CA GLY A 290 0.03 5.21 8.23
C GLY A 290 -1.00 4.12 8.54
N TRP A 291 -1.84 3.79 7.56
CA TRP A 291 -2.85 2.75 7.66
C TRP A 291 -3.16 2.15 6.29
N VAL A 292 -3.77 0.98 6.27
CA VAL A 292 -4.28 0.36 5.03
C VAL A 292 -5.70 0.87 4.76
N LEU A 293 -5.93 1.40 3.55
CA LEU A 293 -7.20 2.01 3.17
C LEU A 293 -8.35 1.00 3.26
N GLY A 294 -9.39 1.38 3.98
CA GLY A 294 -10.60 0.56 4.18
C GLY A 294 -10.45 -0.56 5.23
N GLN A 295 -9.27 -0.78 5.81
CA GLN A 295 -9.08 -1.75 6.89
C GLN A 295 -9.81 -1.31 8.17
N THR A 296 -10.60 -2.22 8.75
CA THR A 296 -11.32 -2.00 10.01
C THR A 296 -10.82 -2.89 11.15
N ALA A 297 -10.26 -4.06 10.83
CA ALA A 297 -9.72 -4.95 11.84
C ALA A 297 -8.43 -4.34 12.43
N VAL A 298 -8.42 -4.20 13.75
CA VAL A 298 -7.27 -3.75 14.52
C VAL A 298 -6.58 -4.95 15.14
N PRO A 299 -5.24 -5.01 15.18
CA PRO A 299 -4.52 -6.06 15.90
C PRO A 299 -4.94 -6.11 17.36
N GLU A 300 -5.08 -7.31 17.92
CA GLU A 300 -5.29 -7.47 19.35
C GLU A 300 -4.11 -6.85 20.09
N THR A 301 -4.38 -5.89 20.95
CA THR A 301 -3.38 -5.38 21.87
C THR A 301 -3.02 -6.54 22.79
N VAL A 302 -1.78 -7.03 22.71
CA VAL A 302 -1.25 -7.93 23.73
C VAL A 302 -1.27 -7.13 25.02
N ALA A 303 -2.30 -7.36 25.83
CA ALA A 303 -2.38 -6.82 27.16
C ALA A 303 -1.07 -7.21 27.86
N ARG A 304 -0.25 -6.22 28.23
CA ARG A 304 0.92 -6.47 29.05
C ARG A 304 0.38 -7.18 30.28
N SER A 305 0.64 -8.50 30.35
CA SER A 305 0.34 -9.28 31.54
C SER A 305 1.11 -8.63 32.69
N GLY A 306 0.42 -7.79 33.43
CA GLY A 306 0.92 -7.26 34.67
C GLY A 306 1.20 -8.45 35.57
N ARG A 307 2.49 -8.78 35.75
CA ARG A 307 2.90 -9.65 36.85
C ARG A 307 2.35 -9.00 38.14
N ARG A 308 1.33 -9.63 38.71
CA ARG A 308 0.96 -9.36 40.10
C ARG A 308 2.23 -9.59 40.94
N PRO A 309 2.62 -8.67 41.82
CA PRO A 309 3.66 -8.97 42.80
C PRO A 309 3.13 -10.13 43.67
N ALA A 310 3.97 -11.17 43.81
CA ALA A 310 3.73 -12.23 44.77
C ALA A 310 3.61 -11.62 46.17
N ARG A 311 2.56 -12.03 46.90
CA ARG A 311 2.41 -11.79 48.33
C ARG A 311 3.41 -12.63 49.11
#